data_2db850cd4bb5baaa9925fc9592714f7f
#
_entry.id   2db850cd4bb5baaa9925fc9592714f7f
#
_cell.length_a   1.000
_cell.length_b   1.000
_cell.length_c   1.000
_cell.angle_alpha   90.00
_cell.angle_beta   90.00
_cell.angle_gamma   90.00
#
_symmetry.space_group_name_H-M   'P 1'
#
loop_
_entity.id
_entity.type
_entity.pdbx_description
1 polymer ?
#
loop_
_entity_poly.entity_id
_entity_poly.type
_entity_poly.pdbx_seq_one_letter_code
_entity_poly.pdbx_strand_id
1 'polypeptide(L)'
;MNYYISDLHLFHEAAIRFDDRPFRDLEEMHTEIVKRWNEKVNNGDTVYILGDVSMRGKNEDLIALVAILKGKKVLIRGNHDDVSDLRYRQLFSEVCDYKEIRDSIAGKSYELVLCHYPIFSWKHMSRGTILLYGHTHNSPEDEYFQKCLAGMKAVSYTHLTLPTILLV
;
A
#
# COMPACT_ATOMS: atom_id res chain seq x y z
N MET A 1 5.10 -9.27 -12.79
CA MET A 1 4.25 -9.68 -11.66
C MET A 1 3.66 -8.43 -11.03
N ASN A 2 2.51 -8.54 -10.28
CA ASN A 2 1.98 -7.43 -9.50
C ASN A 2 2.29 -7.65 -8.02
N TYR A 3 2.65 -6.57 -7.34
CA TYR A 3 2.86 -6.51 -5.89
C TYR A 3 1.97 -5.42 -5.30
N TYR A 4 1.60 -5.58 -4.03
CA TYR A 4 0.74 -4.66 -3.30
C TYR A 4 1.38 -4.33 -1.96
N ILE A 5 1.37 -3.07 -1.57
CA ILE A 5 1.92 -2.59 -0.30
C ILE A 5 1.18 -1.32 0.11
N SER A 6 1.08 -1.05 1.41
CA SER A 6 0.55 0.20 1.96
C SER A 6 1.44 0.72 3.08
N ASP A 7 1.22 1.97 3.44
CA ASP A 7 1.68 2.56 4.71
C ASP A 7 3.18 2.40 4.95
N LEU A 8 4.00 2.72 3.93
CA LEU A 8 5.46 2.65 4.04
C LEU A 8 5.97 3.60 5.11
N HIS A 9 5.35 4.79 5.24
CA HIS A 9 5.72 5.82 6.21
C HIS A 9 7.22 6.13 6.24
N LEU A 10 7.83 6.24 5.05
CA LEU A 10 9.23 6.62 4.94
C LEU A 10 9.46 7.99 5.61
N PHE A 11 10.59 8.14 6.28
CA PHE A 11 10.97 9.33 7.04
C PHE A 11 10.02 9.68 8.21
N HIS A 12 9.28 8.68 8.72
CA HIS A 12 8.38 8.84 9.86
C HIS A 12 8.85 7.95 11.03
N GLU A 13 9.70 8.51 11.89
CA GLU A 13 10.28 7.76 13.02
C GLU A 13 9.23 7.18 13.99
N ALA A 14 8.14 7.93 14.20
CA ALA A 14 7.08 7.46 15.08
C ALA A 14 6.41 6.16 14.57
N ALA A 15 6.40 5.92 13.24
CA ALA A 15 5.84 4.70 12.65
C ALA A 15 6.56 3.43 13.14
N ILE A 16 7.86 3.52 13.45
CA ILE A 16 8.61 2.40 14.01
C ILE A 16 8.00 1.96 15.34
N ARG A 17 7.56 2.92 16.16
CA ARG A 17 7.02 2.65 17.50
C ARG A 17 5.55 2.25 17.49
N PHE A 18 4.70 2.98 16.75
CA PHE A 18 3.26 2.73 16.81
C PHE A 18 2.83 1.48 16.01
N ASP A 19 3.63 1.07 15.01
CA ASP A 19 3.41 -0.16 14.25
C ASP A 19 4.24 -1.34 14.77
N ASP A 20 5.01 -1.15 15.85
CA ASP A 20 5.92 -2.15 16.39
C ASP A 20 6.86 -2.74 15.32
N ARG A 21 7.41 -1.87 14.46
CA ARG A 21 8.28 -2.28 13.36
C ARG A 21 9.62 -2.77 13.89
N PRO A 22 10.20 -3.85 13.34
CA PRO A 22 11.43 -4.46 13.86
C PRO A 22 12.68 -3.70 13.39
N PHE A 23 12.71 -2.37 13.58
CA PHE A 23 13.84 -1.51 13.21
C PHE A 23 14.22 -0.61 14.38
N ARG A 24 15.52 -0.37 14.56
CA ARG A 24 16.04 0.52 15.60
C ARG A 24 15.77 1.99 15.31
N ASP A 25 15.90 2.34 14.03
CA ASP A 25 15.86 3.72 13.55
C ASP A 25 15.44 3.80 12.08
N LEU A 26 15.30 5.02 11.57
CA LEU A 26 14.90 5.27 10.17
C LEU A 26 15.94 4.77 9.16
N GLU A 27 17.23 4.83 9.48
CA GLU A 27 18.30 4.42 8.56
C GLU A 27 18.22 2.91 8.31
N GLU A 28 18.07 2.13 9.37
CA GLU A 28 17.88 0.69 9.28
C GLU A 28 16.57 0.36 8.54
N MET A 29 15.47 1.04 8.89
CA MET A 29 14.18 0.84 8.22
C MET A 29 14.27 1.11 6.72
N HIS A 30 14.85 2.23 6.31
CA HIS A 30 14.99 2.57 4.89
C HIS A 30 15.89 1.56 4.16
N THR A 31 17.02 1.20 4.76
CA THR A 31 17.96 0.23 4.19
C THR A 31 17.31 -1.12 3.96
N GLU A 32 16.58 -1.64 4.95
CA GLU A 32 15.92 -2.93 4.86
C GLU A 32 14.72 -2.90 3.89
N ILE A 33 13.94 -1.80 3.86
CA ILE A 33 12.85 -1.64 2.88
C ILE A 33 13.42 -1.67 1.45
N VAL A 34 14.43 -0.87 1.16
CA VAL A 34 15.04 -0.82 -0.19
C VAL A 34 15.62 -2.18 -0.58
N LYS A 35 16.33 -2.82 0.33
CA LYS A 35 16.94 -4.14 0.09
C LYS A 35 15.86 -5.18 -0.23
N ARG A 36 14.89 -5.38 0.66
CA ARG A 36 13.83 -6.39 0.50
C ARG A 36 12.95 -6.12 -0.72
N TRP A 37 12.63 -4.84 -0.99
CA TRP A 37 11.93 -4.43 -2.19
C TRP A 37 12.70 -4.86 -3.43
N ASN A 38 13.96 -4.46 -3.54
CA ASN A 38 14.79 -4.68 -4.72
C ASN A 38 15.25 -6.14 -4.91
N GLU A 39 15.17 -6.97 -3.87
CA GLU A 39 15.35 -8.42 -3.95
C GLU A 39 14.13 -9.12 -4.57
N LYS A 40 12.92 -8.64 -4.27
CA LYS A 40 11.67 -9.26 -4.75
C LYS A 40 11.18 -8.70 -6.07
N VAL A 41 11.30 -7.38 -6.26
CA VAL A 41 10.73 -6.64 -7.39
C VAL A 41 11.77 -6.46 -8.49
N ASN A 42 11.39 -6.80 -9.73
CA ASN A 42 12.18 -6.55 -10.94
C ASN A 42 11.63 -5.34 -11.70
N ASN A 43 12.42 -4.79 -12.63
CA ASN A 43 12.01 -3.61 -13.42
C ASN A 43 10.78 -3.84 -14.32
N GLY A 44 10.47 -5.10 -14.66
CA GLY A 44 9.27 -5.47 -15.41
C GLY A 44 8.01 -5.66 -14.58
N ASP A 45 8.13 -5.59 -13.25
CA ASP A 45 7.00 -5.77 -12.34
C ASP A 45 6.26 -4.45 -12.07
N THR A 46 5.03 -4.56 -11.57
CA THR A 46 4.23 -3.42 -11.12
C THR A 46 3.99 -3.51 -9.62
N VAL A 47 4.24 -2.42 -8.91
CA VAL A 47 3.94 -2.30 -7.48
C VAL A 47 2.83 -1.27 -7.28
N TYR A 48 1.72 -1.71 -6.75
CA TYR A 48 0.61 -0.86 -6.31
C TYR A 48 0.84 -0.46 -4.86
N ILE A 49 1.05 0.83 -4.62
CA ILE A 49 1.25 1.39 -3.29
C ILE A 49 -0.08 2.00 -2.86
N LEU A 50 -0.68 1.44 -1.82
CA LEU A 50 -2.00 1.82 -1.31
C LEU A 50 -1.90 2.94 -0.28
N GLY A 51 -1.15 3.98 -0.63
CA GLY A 51 -1.02 5.21 0.11
C GLY A 51 0.02 5.23 1.21
N ASP A 52 0.18 6.44 1.72
CA ASP A 52 1.05 6.79 2.84
C ASP A 52 2.50 6.33 2.66
N VAL A 53 3.04 6.71 1.49
CA VAL A 53 4.46 6.48 1.19
C VAL A 53 5.34 7.21 2.20
N SER A 54 4.98 8.46 2.57
CA SER A 54 5.71 9.28 3.52
C SER A 54 4.85 10.39 4.11
N MET A 55 5.15 10.78 5.34
CA MET A 55 4.54 11.95 6.00
C MET A 55 5.02 13.30 5.41
N ARG A 56 6.05 13.32 4.58
CA ARG A 56 6.72 14.55 4.10
C ARG A 56 6.97 14.48 2.60
N GLY A 57 5.96 14.81 1.79
CA GLY A 57 5.99 14.74 0.33
C GLY A 57 6.97 15.65 -0.41
N LYS A 58 7.72 16.54 0.28
CA LYS A 58 8.66 17.50 -0.33
C LYS A 58 10.08 17.34 0.22
N ASN A 59 10.63 16.15 0.12
CA ASN A 59 11.97 15.86 0.62
C ASN A 59 12.83 15.27 -0.51
N GLU A 60 13.98 15.86 -0.78
CA GLU A 60 14.94 15.36 -1.76
C GLU A 60 15.36 13.92 -1.45
N ASP A 61 15.54 13.59 -0.16
CA ASP A 61 15.90 12.26 0.28
C ASP A 61 14.79 11.24 0.01
N LEU A 62 13.51 11.65 0.15
CA LEU A 62 12.37 10.82 -0.22
C LEU A 62 12.36 10.54 -1.72
N ILE A 63 12.56 11.58 -2.54
CA ILE A 63 12.63 11.43 -4.00
C ILE A 63 13.75 10.46 -4.38
N ALA A 64 14.95 10.65 -3.80
CA ALA A 64 16.09 9.77 -4.05
C ALA A 64 15.81 8.33 -3.63
N LEU A 65 15.20 8.11 -2.46
CA LEU A 65 14.89 6.78 -1.96
C LEU A 65 13.84 6.08 -2.83
N VAL A 66 12.75 6.77 -3.20
CA VAL A 66 11.69 6.18 -4.05
C VAL A 66 12.20 5.92 -5.47
N ALA A 67 13.14 6.73 -5.95
CA ALA A 67 13.73 6.56 -7.29
C ALA A 67 14.54 5.26 -7.44
N ILE A 68 15.18 4.78 -6.38
CA ILE A 68 15.97 3.53 -6.42
C ILE A 68 15.15 2.26 -6.22
N LEU A 69 13.86 2.38 -5.89
CA LEU A 69 12.94 1.25 -5.80
C LEU A 69 12.60 0.75 -7.21
N LYS A 70 12.89 -0.52 -7.48
CA LYS A 70 12.64 -1.17 -8.77
C LYS A 70 11.15 -1.28 -9.10
N GLY A 71 10.86 -1.52 -10.37
CA GLY A 71 9.52 -1.77 -10.88
C GLY A 71 8.72 -0.50 -11.21
N LYS A 72 7.62 -0.71 -11.90
CA LYS A 72 6.65 0.32 -12.22
C LYS A 72 5.77 0.58 -10.99
N LYS A 73 5.83 1.79 -10.45
CA LYS A 73 5.08 2.17 -9.25
C LYS A 73 3.77 2.86 -9.63
N VAL A 74 2.64 2.39 -9.06
CA VAL A 74 1.31 3.01 -9.16
C VAL A 74 0.92 3.41 -7.74
N LEU A 75 0.62 4.70 -7.54
CA LEU A 75 0.22 5.24 -6.24
C LEU A 75 -1.30 5.41 -6.18
N ILE A 76 -1.93 4.74 -5.24
CA ILE A 76 -3.28 5.05 -4.74
C ILE A 76 -3.07 5.96 -3.53
N ARG A 77 -3.42 7.26 -3.66
CA ARG A 77 -3.06 8.25 -2.65
C ARG A 77 -3.66 7.98 -1.29
N GLY A 78 -2.83 8.09 -0.26
CA GLY A 78 -3.24 8.19 1.14
C GLY A 78 -3.36 9.65 1.60
N ASN A 79 -3.72 9.82 2.87
CA ASN A 79 -3.91 11.15 3.47
C ASN A 79 -2.58 11.92 3.69
N HIS A 80 -1.46 11.23 3.71
CA HIS A 80 -0.14 11.83 3.87
C HIS A 80 0.61 12.04 2.55
N ASP A 81 0.07 11.58 1.42
CA ASP A 81 0.75 11.66 0.13
C ASP A 81 0.58 13.03 -0.54
N ASP A 82 1.58 13.90 -0.40
CA ASP A 82 1.67 15.15 -1.16
C ASP A 82 2.42 14.93 -2.48
N VAL A 83 1.68 14.87 -3.57
CA VAL A 83 2.22 14.72 -4.94
C VAL A 83 2.31 16.05 -5.70
N SER A 84 2.36 17.17 -5.00
CA SER A 84 2.48 18.51 -5.60
C SER A 84 3.86 18.78 -6.21
N ASP A 85 4.91 18.12 -5.74
CA ASP A 85 6.23 18.15 -6.38
C ASP A 85 6.23 17.25 -7.63
N LEU A 86 6.42 17.86 -8.79
CA LEU A 86 6.41 17.14 -10.07
C LEU A 86 7.50 16.08 -10.16
N ARG A 87 8.68 16.29 -9.55
CA ARG A 87 9.77 15.30 -9.54
C ARG A 87 9.36 14.05 -8.77
N TYR A 88 8.71 14.22 -7.61
CA TYR A 88 8.18 13.11 -6.84
C TYR A 88 7.06 12.40 -7.59
N ARG A 89 6.08 13.16 -8.13
CA ARG A 89 4.97 12.61 -8.90
C ARG A 89 5.41 11.77 -10.10
N GLN A 90 6.49 12.18 -10.79
CA GLN A 90 7.03 11.48 -11.96
C GLN A 90 7.66 10.11 -11.64
N LEU A 91 7.92 9.81 -10.37
CA LEU A 91 8.37 8.50 -9.93
C LEU A 91 7.28 7.42 -10.01
N PHE A 92 6.01 7.86 -10.11
CA PHE A 92 4.86 6.99 -10.26
C PHE A 92 4.34 7.04 -11.69
N SER A 93 4.12 5.88 -12.27
CA SER A 93 3.53 5.77 -13.62
C SER A 93 2.06 6.20 -13.65
N GLU A 94 1.40 6.12 -12.50
CA GLU A 94 0.02 6.56 -12.31
C GLU A 94 -0.16 6.98 -10.84
N VAL A 95 -1.01 8.00 -10.62
CA VAL A 95 -1.46 8.46 -9.29
C VAL A 95 -2.97 8.62 -9.35
N CYS A 96 -3.68 7.94 -8.47
CA CYS A 96 -5.15 7.98 -8.37
C CYS A 96 -5.59 7.78 -6.92
N ASP A 97 -6.88 7.96 -6.63
CA ASP A 97 -7.46 7.78 -5.29
C ASP A 97 -8.20 6.44 -5.15
N TYR A 98 -8.54 5.84 -6.28
CA TYR A 98 -9.29 4.59 -6.39
C TYR A 98 -8.93 3.92 -7.70
N LYS A 99 -8.76 2.60 -7.68
CA LYS A 99 -8.45 1.85 -8.90
C LYS A 99 -9.07 0.47 -8.88
N GLU A 100 -9.60 0.08 -10.03
CA GLU A 100 -10.07 -1.29 -10.27
C GLU A 100 -9.11 -1.99 -11.20
N ILE A 101 -8.70 -3.18 -10.83
CA ILE A 101 -7.82 -4.00 -11.66
C ILE A 101 -8.29 -5.44 -11.67
N ARG A 102 -7.78 -6.19 -12.64
CA ARG A 102 -7.84 -7.66 -12.64
C ARG A 102 -6.42 -8.20 -12.50
N ASP A 103 -6.24 -9.14 -11.59
CA ASP A 103 -4.98 -9.82 -11.39
C ASP A 103 -5.16 -11.34 -11.39
N SER A 104 -4.07 -12.06 -11.64
CA SER A 104 -4.05 -13.52 -11.64
C SER A 104 -3.06 -14.03 -10.60
N ILE A 105 -3.57 -14.72 -9.60
CA ILE A 105 -2.79 -15.30 -8.50
C ILE A 105 -2.94 -16.81 -8.56
N ALA A 106 -1.83 -17.53 -8.67
CA ALA A 106 -1.81 -19.00 -8.78
C ALA A 106 -2.77 -19.54 -9.86
N GLY A 107 -2.86 -18.86 -11.00
CA GLY A 107 -3.71 -19.26 -12.15
C GLY A 107 -5.19 -18.93 -12.00
N LYS A 108 -5.62 -18.34 -10.89
CA LYS A 108 -6.99 -17.87 -10.67
C LYS A 108 -7.09 -16.37 -10.83
N SER A 109 -8.06 -15.90 -11.63
CA SER A 109 -8.31 -14.47 -11.85
C SER A 109 -9.16 -13.88 -10.73
N TYR A 110 -8.75 -12.70 -10.26
CA TYR A 110 -9.46 -11.89 -9.24
C TYR A 110 -9.73 -10.50 -9.76
N GLU A 111 -10.89 -9.96 -9.46
CA GLU A 111 -11.18 -8.53 -9.57
C GLU A 111 -10.82 -7.87 -8.23
N LEU A 112 -10.00 -6.83 -8.28
CA LEU A 112 -9.51 -6.11 -7.12
C LEU A 112 -9.93 -4.66 -7.19
N VAL A 113 -10.30 -4.10 -6.05
CA VAL A 113 -10.45 -2.67 -5.83
C VAL A 113 -9.35 -2.22 -4.92
N LEU A 114 -8.64 -1.19 -5.32
CA LEU A 114 -7.53 -0.58 -4.60
C LEU A 114 -7.97 0.80 -4.11
N CYS A 115 -7.92 1.01 -2.81
CA CYS A 115 -8.23 2.28 -2.16
C CYS A 115 -7.36 2.39 -0.91
N HIS A 116 -6.91 3.60 -0.55
CA HIS A 116 -6.15 3.75 0.69
C HIS A 116 -7.04 3.52 1.91
N TYR A 117 -8.26 4.03 1.87
CA TYR A 117 -9.19 3.94 3.00
C TYR A 117 -10.02 2.65 2.99
N PRO A 118 -10.40 2.11 4.16
CA PRO A 118 -11.44 1.11 4.28
C PRO A 118 -12.80 1.73 3.89
N ILE A 119 -13.42 1.23 2.83
CA ILE A 119 -14.73 1.70 2.35
C ILE A 119 -15.78 0.62 2.49
N PHE A 120 -16.99 0.97 2.93
CA PHE A 120 -18.07 0.01 3.17
C PHE A 120 -18.74 -0.54 1.92
N SER A 121 -18.49 0.03 0.76
CA SER A 121 -19.07 -0.43 -0.49
C SER A 121 -18.13 -0.16 -1.66
N TRP A 122 -17.91 -1.15 -2.49
CA TRP A 122 -17.09 -1.05 -3.69
C TRP A 122 -17.73 -1.82 -4.84
N LYS A 123 -17.24 -1.59 -6.05
CA LYS A 123 -17.78 -2.20 -7.26
C LYS A 123 -17.73 -3.72 -7.19
N HIS A 124 -18.84 -4.34 -7.53
CA HIS A 124 -19.01 -5.80 -7.54
C HIS A 124 -18.68 -6.51 -6.22
N MET A 125 -18.74 -5.80 -5.09
CA MET A 125 -18.57 -6.37 -3.75
C MET A 125 -19.40 -7.65 -3.56
N SER A 126 -20.68 -7.63 -3.95
CA SER A 126 -21.59 -8.79 -3.88
C SER A 126 -21.26 -9.93 -4.87
N ARG A 127 -20.31 -9.72 -5.78
CA ARG A 127 -19.86 -10.71 -6.77
C ARG A 127 -18.45 -11.22 -6.48
N GLY A 128 -17.90 -10.91 -5.30
CA GLY A 128 -16.62 -11.42 -4.85
C GLY A 128 -15.39 -10.59 -5.25
N THR A 129 -15.59 -9.31 -5.66
CA THR A 129 -14.46 -8.38 -5.83
C THR A 129 -13.82 -8.10 -4.48
N ILE A 130 -12.50 -8.16 -4.42
CA ILE A 130 -11.70 -7.99 -3.19
C ILE A 130 -11.28 -6.52 -3.06
N LEU A 131 -11.50 -5.91 -1.89
CA LEU A 131 -10.93 -4.61 -1.54
C LEU A 131 -9.55 -4.82 -0.89
N LEU A 132 -8.53 -4.13 -1.43
CA LEU A 132 -7.23 -3.98 -0.81
C LEU A 132 -7.11 -2.53 -0.31
N TYR A 133 -6.72 -2.35 0.95
CA TYR A 133 -6.62 -1.02 1.57
C TYR A 133 -5.47 -0.95 2.59
N GLY A 134 -5.14 0.25 3.02
CA GLY A 134 -4.19 0.58 4.08
C GLY A 134 -4.84 1.41 5.18
N HIS A 135 -4.15 2.46 5.68
CA HIS A 135 -4.63 3.49 6.59
C HIS A 135 -4.83 3.06 8.06
N THR A 136 -5.44 1.93 8.31
CA THR A 136 -5.89 1.53 9.66
C THR A 136 -4.83 0.84 10.51
N HIS A 137 -3.69 0.47 9.95
CA HIS A 137 -2.51 -0.08 10.65
C HIS A 137 -2.82 -1.19 11.67
N ASN A 138 -3.75 -2.11 11.38
CA ASN A 138 -4.22 -3.14 12.32
C ASN A 138 -4.73 -2.58 13.66
N SER A 139 -5.28 -1.37 13.64
CA SER A 139 -5.81 -0.67 14.82
C SER A 139 -7.19 -1.20 15.25
N PRO A 140 -7.71 -0.76 16.42
CA PRO A 140 -9.10 -1.03 16.79
C PRO A 140 -10.13 -0.56 15.74
N GLU A 141 -9.80 0.46 14.94
CA GLU A 141 -10.64 0.92 13.82
C GLU A 141 -10.75 -0.15 12.74
N ASP A 142 -9.64 -0.83 12.43
CA ASP A 142 -9.65 -1.96 11.50
C ASP A 142 -10.52 -3.10 12.02
N GLU A 143 -10.36 -3.49 13.29
CA GLU A 143 -11.20 -4.52 13.90
C GLU A 143 -12.69 -4.17 13.85
N TYR A 144 -13.03 -2.90 14.08
CA TYR A 144 -14.40 -2.43 14.00
C TYR A 144 -14.94 -2.53 12.57
N PHE A 145 -14.16 -2.06 11.58
CA PHE A 145 -14.51 -2.15 10.18
C PHE A 145 -14.75 -3.61 9.75
N GLN A 146 -13.86 -4.53 10.14
CA GLN A 146 -13.99 -5.96 9.85
C GLN A 146 -15.27 -6.56 10.47
N LYS A 147 -15.57 -6.23 11.72
CA LYS A 147 -16.82 -6.67 12.39
C LYS A 147 -18.06 -6.15 11.68
N CYS A 148 -18.04 -4.90 11.21
CA CYS A 148 -19.15 -4.33 10.43
C CYS A 148 -19.33 -5.06 9.09
N LEU A 149 -18.27 -5.34 8.37
CA LEU A 149 -18.32 -6.11 7.12
C LEU A 149 -18.86 -7.52 7.34
N ALA A 150 -18.40 -8.22 8.37
CA ALA A 150 -18.88 -9.57 8.70
C ALA A 150 -20.37 -9.61 9.05
N GLY A 151 -20.92 -8.53 9.62
CA GLY A 151 -22.34 -8.36 9.92
C GLY A 151 -23.21 -8.07 8.69
N MET A 152 -22.62 -7.57 7.63
CA MET A 152 -23.32 -7.40 6.36
C MET A 152 -23.48 -8.77 5.69
N LYS A 153 -24.70 -9.35 5.71
CA LYS A 153 -25.04 -10.67 5.12
C LYS A 153 -24.77 -10.73 3.61
N ALA A 154 -23.56 -10.59 3.20
CA ALA A 154 -23.20 -10.80 1.81
C ALA A 154 -21.69 -11.05 1.69
N VAL A 155 -21.35 -12.24 1.20
CA VAL A 155 -20.15 -12.54 0.46
C VAL A 155 -18.88 -12.78 1.27
N SER A 156 -18.22 -13.83 0.93
CA SER A 156 -16.83 -14.18 1.22
C SER A 156 -15.90 -12.98 1.10
N TYR A 157 -15.57 -12.34 2.20
CA TYR A 157 -14.58 -11.26 2.25
C TYR A 157 -13.19 -11.86 2.41
N THR A 158 -12.34 -11.59 1.47
CA THR A 158 -10.92 -11.59 1.69
C THR A 158 -10.47 -10.14 1.62
N HIS A 159 -10.38 -9.47 2.78
CA HIS A 159 -9.59 -8.28 2.90
C HIS A 159 -8.16 -8.73 3.19
N LEU A 160 -7.24 -8.14 2.54
CA LEU A 160 -5.86 -8.14 2.94
C LEU A 160 -5.58 -6.73 3.44
N THR A 161 -5.64 -6.55 4.77
CA THR A 161 -4.69 -5.63 5.34
C THR A 161 -3.36 -6.18 4.89
N LEU A 162 -2.69 -5.44 4.04
CA LEU A 162 -1.35 -5.82 3.64
C LEU A 162 -0.45 -5.49 4.84
N PRO A 163 -0.15 -6.45 5.74
CA PRO A 163 1.05 -6.31 6.50
C PRO A 163 2.09 -6.15 5.42
N THR A 164 2.88 -5.16 5.52
CA THR A 164 3.99 -4.82 4.67
C THR A 164 4.66 -6.10 4.16
N ILE A 165 4.10 -6.74 3.11
CA ILE A 165 4.50 -8.07 2.61
C ILE A 165 5.99 -8.05 2.19
N LEU A 166 6.53 -6.85 2.04
CA LEU A 166 7.96 -6.62 1.85
C LEU A 166 8.76 -6.62 3.15
N LEU A 167 8.12 -6.63 4.33
CA LEU A 167 8.81 -6.54 5.63
C LEU A 167 8.80 -7.87 6.42
N VAL A 168 8.19 -8.95 5.91
CA VAL A 168 8.25 -10.27 6.56
C VAL A 168 9.21 -11.19 5.83
#